data_5fd24e379b0f93a3ad31fca889379016
#
_entry.id   5fd24e379b0f93a3ad31fca889379016
#
_cell.length_a   1.000
_cell.length_b   1.000
_cell.length_c   1.000
_cell.angle_alpha   90.00
_cell.angle_beta   90.00
_cell.angle_gamma   90.00
#
_symmetry.space_group_name_H-M   'P 1'
#
loop_
_entity.id
_entity.type
_entity.pdbx_description
1 polymer ?
#
loop_
_entity_poly.entity_id
_entity_poly.type
_entity_poly.pdbx_seq_one_letter_code
_entity_poly.pdbx_strand_id
1 'polypeptide(L)'
;MKEVKQLRTVTEARAITDLKAGRINGVHAWMLVDLALSTGLRVSEIAALQFKDVDLKRGYISVTRLKRKKKTKDTLAIGKDIIQHLKDYIASMELKRGPLFVGSRGPLTAQGLQRIWKRSIKLAGLPKELSIHSARHTIAVHLLKKTGNLRQVQKQLGHASPATTANMYADISFEDMQNGVNGLYDQQ
;
A
#
# COMPACT_ATOMS: atom_id res chain seq x y z
N MET A 1 0.62 -14.12 -4.10
CA MET A 1 -0.76 -14.03 -3.52
C MET A 1 -0.84 -14.65 -2.13
N LYS A 2 -0.29 -15.85 -1.89
CA LYS A 2 -0.31 -16.52 -0.60
C LYS A 2 0.34 -15.69 0.51
N GLU A 3 1.52 -15.14 0.26
CA GLU A 3 2.28 -14.29 1.21
C GLU A 3 1.55 -13.00 1.58
N VAL A 4 0.91 -12.34 0.61
CA VAL A 4 0.10 -11.13 0.85
C VAL A 4 -1.06 -11.43 1.79
N LYS A 5 -1.78 -12.53 1.54
CA LYS A 5 -2.89 -12.97 2.40
C LYS A 5 -2.38 -13.31 3.80
N GLN A 6 -1.30 -14.08 3.90
CA GLN A 6 -0.68 -14.46 5.17
C GLN A 6 -0.26 -13.23 5.99
N LEU A 7 0.43 -12.27 5.36
CA LEU A 7 0.87 -11.04 6.04
C LEU A 7 -0.31 -10.23 6.58
N ARG A 8 -1.36 -10.05 5.78
CA ARG A 8 -2.59 -9.34 6.21
C ARG A 8 -3.26 -10.05 7.39
N THR A 9 -3.51 -11.34 7.28
CA THR A 9 -4.18 -12.13 8.35
C THR A 9 -3.40 -12.06 9.66
N VAL A 10 -2.08 -12.22 9.62
CA VAL A 10 -1.24 -12.21 10.83
C VAL A 10 -1.20 -10.82 11.47
N THR A 11 -1.10 -9.76 10.68
CA THR A 11 -1.08 -8.40 11.23
C THR A 11 -2.43 -7.95 11.77
N GLU A 12 -3.53 -8.37 11.16
CA GLU A 12 -4.88 -8.13 11.64
C GLU A 12 -5.16 -8.84 12.98
N ALA A 13 -4.85 -10.13 13.06
CA ALA A 13 -4.97 -10.90 14.30
C ALA A 13 -4.15 -10.27 15.44
N ARG A 14 -2.93 -9.78 15.12
CA ARG A 14 -2.09 -9.05 16.08
C ARG A 14 -2.71 -7.72 16.49
N ALA A 15 -3.32 -6.98 15.57
CA ALA A 15 -3.98 -5.72 15.89
C ALA A 15 -5.13 -5.93 16.87
N ILE A 16 -5.97 -6.93 16.65
CA ILE A 16 -7.08 -7.30 17.54
C ILE A 16 -6.57 -7.65 18.94
N THR A 17 -5.49 -8.46 19.01
CA THR A 17 -4.90 -8.86 20.30
C THR A 17 -4.31 -7.66 21.05
N ASP A 18 -3.59 -6.79 20.33
CA ASP A 18 -2.98 -5.61 20.93
C ASP A 18 -4.02 -4.59 21.39
N LEU A 19 -5.11 -4.37 20.63
CA LEU A 19 -6.22 -3.50 21.05
C LEU A 19 -6.87 -3.99 22.35
N LYS A 20 -7.17 -5.28 22.46
CA LYS A 20 -7.73 -5.88 23.70
C LYS A 20 -6.81 -5.69 24.92
N ALA A 21 -5.51 -5.57 24.67
CA ALA A 21 -4.50 -5.37 25.71
C ALA A 21 -4.07 -3.87 25.88
N GLY A 22 -4.81 -2.93 25.29
CA GLY A 22 -4.51 -1.49 25.35
C GLY A 22 -3.21 -1.10 24.64
N ARG A 23 -2.75 -1.90 23.66
CA ARG A 23 -1.53 -1.64 22.90
C ARG A 23 -1.82 -1.23 21.46
N ILE A 24 -1.04 -0.28 20.94
CA ILE A 24 -1.25 0.29 19.60
C ILE A 24 -0.28 -0.25 18.53
N ASN A 25 0.77 -0.99 18.93
CA ASN A 25 1.81 -1.42 17.99
C ASN A 25 1.30 -2.36 16.88
N GLY A 26 0.42 -3.30 17.23
CA GLY A 26 -0.23 -4.18 16.25
C GLY A 26 -1.17 -3.44 15.32
N VAL A 27 -1.85 -2.41 15.83
CA VAL A 27 -2.76 -1.55 15.06
C VAL A 27 -1.99 -0.78 13.98
N HIS A 28 -0.84 -0.22 14.35
CA HIS A 28 0.05 0.42 13.37
C HIS A 28 0.59 -0.56 12.34
N ALA A 29 0.95 -1.78 12.76
CA ALA A 29 1.47 -2.80 11.86
C ALA A 29 0.41 -3.25 10.83
N TRP A 30 -0.81 -3.50 11.29
CA TRP A 30 -1.94 -3.84 10.43
C TRP A 30 -2.23 -2.74 9.41
N MET A 31 -2.42 -1.49 9.87
CA MET A 31 -2.73 -0.38 8.97
C MET A 31 -1.61 -0.09 7.98
N LEU A 32 -0.34 -0.17 8.41
CA LEU A 32 0.82 -0.02 7.53
C LEU A 32 0.83 -1.06 6.41
N VAL A 33 0.62 -2.33 6.77
CA VAL A 33 0.61 -3.45 5.80
C VAL A 33 -0.53 -3.28 4.81
N ASP A 34 -1.72 -2.98 5.31
CA ASP A 34 -2.91 -2.81 4.48
C ASP A 34 -2.79 -1.62 3.53
N LEU A 35 -2.32 -0.48 4.01
CA LEU A 35 -2.06 0.69 3.19
C LEU A 35 -1.00 0.41 2.12
N ALA A 36 0.13 -0.18 2.50
CA ALA A 36 1.20 -0.49 1.55
C ALA A 36 0.73 -1.45 0.46
N LEU A 37 0.00 -2.52 0.83
CA LEU A 37 -0.50 -3.55 -0.08
C LEU A 37 -1.74 -3.14 -0.90
N SER A 38 -2.43 -2.07 -0.54
CA SER A 38 -3.60 -1.58 -1.28
C SER A 38 -3.29 -0.39 -2.16
N THR A 39 -2.30 0.41 -1.80
CA THR A 39 -2.00 1.67 -2.47
C THR A 39 -0.68 1.68 -3.22
N GLY A 40 0.25 0.84 -2.82
CA GLY A 40 1.62 0.85 -3.33
C GLY A 40 2.41 2.12 -2.99
N LEU A 41 2.03 2.86 -1.96
CA LEU A 41 2.76 4.05 -1.50
C LEU A 41 4.19 3.71 -1.07
N ARG A 42 5.11 4.64 -1.28
CA ARG A 42 6.47 4.55 -0.72
C ARG A 42 6.41 4.75 0.79
N VAL A 43 7.33 4.13 1.52
CA VAL A 43 7.38 4.27 2.98
C VAL A 43 7.49 5.73 3.44
N SER A 44 8.22 6.57 2.71
CA SER A 44 8.32 8.01 2.98
C SER A 44 7.01 8.76 2.72
N GLU A 45 6.25 8.34 1.70
CA GLU A 45 4.92 8.86 1.41
C GLU A 45 3.93 8.48 2.52
N ILE A 46 3.97 7.22 2.99
CA ILE A 46 3.15 6.75 4.13
C ILE A 46 3.49 7.52 5.41
N ALA A 47 4.78 7.70 5.71
CA ALA A 47 5.22 8.43 6.90
C ALA A 47 4.80 9.92 6.89
N ALA A 48 4.66 10.50 5.71
CA ALA A 48 4.26 11.91 5.54
C ALA A 48 2.74 12.11 5.54
N LEU A 49 1.91 11.04 5.49
CA LEU A 49 0.46 11.16 5.46
C LEU A 49 -0.08 11.84 6.72
N GLN A 50 -1.00 12.77 6.49
CA GLN A 50 -1.75 13.46 7.53
C GLN A 50 -3.21 13.00 7.53
N PHE A 51 -3.89 13.12 8.65
CA PHE A 51 -5.34 12.88 8.75
C PHE A 51 -6.13 13.60 7.66
N LYS A 52 -5.83 14.88 7.41
CA LYS A 52 -6.47 15.71 6.38
C LYS A 52 -6.25 15.27 4.93
N ASP A 53 -5.28 14.38 4.71
CA ASP A 53 -4.97 13.87 3.36
C ASP A 53 -5.86 12.68 2.98
N VAL A 54 -6.66 12.16 3.94
CA VAL A 54 -7.55 11.01 3.76
C VAL A 54 -8.99 11.48 3.59
N ASP A 55 -9.55 11.32 2.39
CA ASP A 55 -10.97 11.59 2.12
C ASP A 55 -11.75 10.26 2.05
N LEU A 56 -12.32 9.88 3.18
CA LEU A 56 -13.08 8.64 3.32
C LEU A 56 -14.44 8.67 2.61
N LYS A 57 -14.99 9.86 2.34
CA LYS A 57 -16.26 10.01 1.62
C LYS A 57 -16.08 9.79 0.13
N ARG A 58 -15.05 10.40 -0.45
CA ARG A 58 -14.74 10.31 -1.87
C ARG A 58 -13.83 9.11 -2.22
N GLY A 59 -13.27 8.43 -1.23
CA GLY A 59 -12.43 7.23 -1.43
C GLY A 59 -11.08 7.53 -2.06
N TYR A 60 -10.39 8.55 -1.57
CA TYR A 60 -9.03 8.86 -2.03
C TYR A 60 -8.10 9.32 -0.91
N ILE A 61 -6.81 9.24 -1.19
CA ILE A 61 -5.73 9.80 -0.38
C ILE A 61 -4.96 10.80 -1.21
N SER A 62 -4.71 12.01 -0.66
CA SER A 62 -3.84 13.03 -1.23
C SER A 62 -2.40 12.76 -0.82
N VAL A 63 -1.51 12.54 -1.78
CA VAL A 63 -0.12 12.18 -1.53
C VAL A 63 0.80 13.27 -2.03
N THR A 64 1.68 13.79 -1.17
CA THR A 64 2.73 14.71 -1.58
C THR A 64 3.91 13.92 -2.14
N ARG A 65 4.25 14.14 -3.40
CA ARG A 65 5.36 13.49 -4.09
C ARG A 65 6.45 14.47 -4.49
N LEU A 66 7.69 14.02 -4.41
CA LEU A 66 8.82 14.76 -4.91
C LEU A 66 9.09 14.33 -6.36
N LYS A 67 8.74 15.18 -7.35
CA LYS A 67 9.01 14.95 -8.77
C LYS A 67 10.00 16.02 -9.26
N ARG A 68 11.19 15.59 -9.71
CA ARG A 68 12.21 16.49 -10.30
C ARG A 68 12.43 17.78 -9.47
N LYS A 69 12.67 17.66 -8.17
CA LYS A 69 12.87 18.76 -7.19
C LYS A 69 11.60 19.59 -6.89
N LYS A 70 10.43 19.27 -7.46
CA LYS A 70 9.16 19.93 -7.15
C LYS A 70 8.27 19.01 -6.33
N LYS A 71 7.66 19.56 -5.27
CA LYS A 71 6.60 18.86 -4.51
C LYS A 71 5.29 18.97 -5.30
N THR A 72 4.66 17.86 -5.61
CA THR A 72 3.34 17.80 -6.25
C THR A 72 2.38 17.03 -5.35
N LYS A 73 1.10 17.43 -5.36
CA LYS A 73 0.03 16.63 -4.76
C LYS A 73 -0.61 15.77 -5.83
N ASP A 74 -0.59 14.47 -5.62
CA ASP A 74 -1.30 13.51 -6.45
C ASP A 74 -2.45 12.91 -5.65
N THR A 75 -3.56 12.60 -6.31
CA THR A 75 -4.71 11.90 -5.71
C THR A 75 -4.65 10.43 -6.07
N LEU A 76 -4.80 9.59 -5.05
CA LEU A 76 -4.72 8.14 -5.12
C LEU A 76 -6.06 7.54 -4.74
N ALA A 77 -6.68 6.76 -5.62
CA ALA A 77 -7.91 6.07 -5.31
C ALA A 77 -7.68 4.92 -4.32
N ILE A 78 -8.61 4.72 -3.38
CA ILE A 78 -8.61 3.61 -2.43
C ILE A 78 -9.92 2.81 -2.51
N GLY A 79 -9.82 1.50 -2.38
CA GLY A 79 -10.96 0.59 -2.41
C GLY A 79 -11.81 0.64 -1.14
N LYS A 80 -13.02 0.08 -1.21
CA LYS A 80 -14.00 0.07 -0.10
C LYS A 80 -13.44 -0.55 1.18
N ASP A 81 -12.67 -1.65 1.07
CA ASP A 81 -12.10 -2.34 2.22
C ASP A 81 -11.09 -1.44 2.95
N ILE A 82 -10.21 -0.77 2.21
CA ILE A 82 -9.22 0.14 2.82
C ILE A 82 -9.88 1.39 3.43
N ILE A 83 -11.01 1.84 2.87
CA ILE A 83 -11.80 2.93 3.47
C ILE A 83 -12.32 2.49 4.84
N GLN A 84 -12.86 1.28 4.94
CA GLN A 84 -13.35 0.75 6.23
C GLN A 84 -12.22 0.59 7.22
N HIS A 85 -11.11 -0.04 6.82
CA HIS A 85 -9.94 -0.22 7.69
C HIS A 85 -9.33 1.11 8.16
N LEU A 86 -9.32 2.14 7.31
CA LEU A 86 -8.90 3.49 7.72
C LEU A 86 -9.85 4.12 8.73
N LYS A 87 -11.18 3.91 8.61
CA LYS A 87 -12.15 4.35 9.61
C LYS A 87 -11.88 3.70 10.97
N ASP A 88 -11.71 2.38 10.96
CA ASP A 88 -11.47 1.61 12.18
C ASP A 88 -10.13 1.99 12.83
N TYR A 89 -9.10 2.21 12.01
CA TYR A 89 -7.80 2.70 12.47
C TYR A 89 -7.90 4.10 13.09
N ILE A 90 -8.53 5.04 12.39
CA ILE A 90 -8.71 6.41 12.84
C ILE A 90 -9.49 6.46 14.16
N ALA A 91 -10.54 5.63 14.27
CA ALA A 91 -11.34 5.51 15.48
C ALA A 91 -10.52 4.92 16.64
N SER A 92 -9.83 3.80 16.42
CA SER A 92 -9.02 3.13 17.46
C SER A 92 -7.81 3.96 17.94
N MET A 93 -7.35 4.89 17.12
CA MET A 93 -6.26 5.83 17.44
C MET A 93 -6.76 7.19 17.90
N GLU A 94 -8.09 7.40 17.95
CA GLU A 94 -8.74 8.69 18.29
C GLU A 94 -8.20 9.88 17.48
N LEU A 95 -7.85 9.64 16.22
CA LEU A 95 -7.22 10.64 15.37
C LEU A 95 -8.22 11.70 14.92
N LYS A 96 -7.94 12.96 15.21
CA LYS A 96 -8.74 14.10 14.79
C LYS A 96 -7.96 15.06 13.86
N ARG A 97 -6.63 15.05 13.93
CA ARG A 97 -5.73 15.92 13.16
C ARG A 97 -4.30 15.39 13.21
N GLY A 98 -3.42 15.99 12.42
CA GLY A 98 -1.97 15.69 12.46
C GLY A 98 -1.57 14.47 11.64
N PRO A 99 -0.40 13.89 11.90
CA PRO A 99 0.12 12.73 11.19
C PRO A 99 -0.79 11.51 11.34
N LEU A 100 -0.89 10.70 10.27
CA LEU A 100 -1.72 9.48 10.30
C LEU A 100 -1.10 8.41 11.22
N PHE A 101 0.21 8.31 11.26
CA PHE A 101 0.94 7.34 12.08
C PHE A 101 1.66 8.06 13.23
N VAL A 102 1.17 7.89 14.45
CA VAL A 102 1.72 8.52 15.67
C VAL A 102 1.99 7.46 16.72
N GLY A 103 3.25 7.25 17.05
CA GLY A 103 3.66 6.38 18.17
C GLY A 103 3.78 7.14 19.50
N SER A 104 4.18 6.46 20.56
CA SER A 104 4.35 7.05 21.91
C SER A 104 5.35 8.21 21.98
N ARG A 105 6.27 8.29 21.03
CA ARG A 105 7.31 9.35 20.95
C ARG A 105 7.02 10.39 19.87
N GLY A 106 5.80 10.46 19.35
CA GLY A 106 5.40 11.35 18.27
C GLY A 106 5.28 10.66 16.91
N PRO A 107 5.29 11.43 15.81
CA PRO A 107 5.10 10.92 14.46
C PRO A 107 6.07 9.81 14.09
N LEU A 108 5.57 8.73 13.47
CA LEU A 108 6.41 7.64 13.00
C LEU A 108 7.17 8.05 11.73
N THR A 109 8.49 7.94 11.79
CA THR A 109 9.37 8.19 10.63
C THR A 109 9.32 7.04 9.63
N ALA A 110 9.78 7.26 8.39
CA ALA A 110 9.95 6.21 7.39
C ALA A 110 10.77 5.02 7.94
N GLN A 111 11.83 5.31 8.70
CA GLN A 111 12.65 4.28 9.34
C GLN A 111 11.87 3.52 10.43
N GLY A 112 11.02 4.20 11.19
CA GLY A 112 10.12 3.60 12.17
C GLY A 112 9.13 2.64 11.51
N LEU A 113 8.49 3.07 10.42
CA LEU A 113 7.59 2.24 9.63
C LEU A 113 8.29 1.04 8.99
N GLN A 114 9.53 1.20 8.49
CA GLN A 114 10.32 0.06 7.99
C GLN A 114 10.61 -0.99 9.08
N ARG A 115 10.88 -0.55 10.32
CA ARG A 115 11.07 -1.48 11.45
C ARG A 115 9.79 -2.23 11.77
N ILE A 116 8.63 -1.56 11.74
CA ILE A 116 7.31 -2.19 11.92
C ILE A 116 7.10 -3.22 10.83
N TRP A 117 7.32 -2.87 9.56
CA TRP A 117 7.21 -3.79 8.43
C TRP A 117 8.08 -5.04 8.60
N LYS A 118 9.36 -4.88 8.89
CA LYS A 118 10.29 -6.01 9.11
C LYS A 118 9.81 -6.94 10.23
N ARG A 119 9.28 -6.38 11.33
CA ARG A 119 8.70 -7.17 12.42
C ARG A 119 7.46 -7.94 11.96
N SER A 120 6.61 -7.33 11.13
CA SER A 120 5.41 -7.97 10.57
C SER A 120 5.79 -9.14 9.65
N ILE A 121 6.78 -8.97 8.79
CA ILE A 121 7.33 -10.04 7.93
C ILE A 121 7.83 -11.21 8.77
N LYS A 122 8.63 -10.92 9.81
CA LYS A 122 9.13 -11.95 10.73
C LYS A 122 7.99 -12.67 11.47
N LEU A 123 7.00 -11.92 11.96
CA LEU A 123 5.84 -12.48 12.66
C LEU A 123 5.00 -13.39 11.75
N ALA A 124 4.90 -13.04 10.47
CA ALA A 124 4.19 -13.82 9.47
C ALA A 124 5.00 -15.02 8.95
N GLY A 125 6.23 -15.25 9.42
CA GLY A 125 7.10 -16.33 8.93
C GLY A 125 7.45 -16.20 7.45
N LEU A 126 7.51 -14.97 6.93
CA LEU A 126 7.79 -14.68 5.54
C LEU A 126 9.28 -14.35 5.30
N PRO A 127 9.78 -14.52 4.06
CA PRO A 127 11.15 -14.19 3.71
C PRO A 127 11.53 -12.76 4.07
N LYS A 128 12.69 -12.57 4.70
CA LYS A 128 13.18 -11.26 5.20
C LYS A 128 13.43 -10.23 4.09
N GLU A 129 13.55 -10.68 2.85
CA GLU A 129 13.77 -9.89 1.64
C GLU A 129 12.51 -9.10 1.24
N LEU A 130 11.32 -9.50 1.73
CA LEU A 130 10.07 -8.83 1.43
C LEU A 130 9.98 -7.47 2.12
N SER A 131 10.16 -6.43 1.34
CA SER A 131 10.16 -5.03 1.78
C SER A 131 8.84 -4.32 1.45
N ILE A 132 8.63 -3.12 1.97
CA ILE A 132 7.53 -2.25 1.52
C ILE A 132 7.65 -1.94 0.02
N HIS A 133 8.87 -1.93 -0.52
CA HIS A 133 9.09 -1.75 -1.95
C HIS A 133 8.61 -2.98 -2.75
N SER A 134 8.80 -4.19 -2.24
CA SER A 134 8.23 -5.41 -2.83
C SER A 134 6.70 -5.38 -2.85
N ALA A 135 6.06 -4.86 -1.78
CA ALA A 135 4.62 -4.66 -1.75
C ALA A 135 4.15 -3.74 -2.88
N ARG A 136 4.88 -2.64 -3.13
CA ARG A 136 4.60 -1.72 -4.24
C ARG A 136 4.71 -2.39 -5.60
N HIS A 137 5.74 -3.23 -5.80
CA HIS A 137 5.89 -4.02 -7.03
C HIS A 137 4.71 -4.98 -7.22
N THR A 138 4.35 -5.72 -6.17
CA THR A 138 3.19 -6.62 -6.18
C THR A 138 1.91 -5.92 -6.61
N ILE A 139 1.61 -4.74 -6.05
CA ILE A 139 0.43 -3.94 -6.43
C ILE A 139 0.49 -3.48 -7.89
N ALA A 140 1.66 -3.07 -8.37
CA ALA A 140 1.83 -2.67 -9.77
C ALA A 140 1.43 -3.80 -10.74
N VAL A 141 1.98 -4.99 -10.51
CA VAL A 141 1.70 -6.20 -11.31
C VAL A 141 0.21 -6.57 -11.22
N HIS A 142 -0.36 -6.58 -10.00
CA HIS A 142 -1.78 -6.93 -9.82
C HIS A 142 -2.72 -5.94 -10.48
N LEU A 143 -2.49 -4.63 -10.30
CA LEU A 143 -3.33 -3.60 -10.90
C LEU A 143 -3.26 -3.70 -12.42
N LEU A 144 -2.08 -4.00 -12.95
CA LEU A 144 -1.88 -4.17 -14.37
C LEU A 144 -2.63 -5.39 -14.92
N LYS A 145 -2.41 -6.57 -14.30
CA LYS A 145 -3.13 -7.80 -14.69
C LYS A 145 -4.65 -7.62 -14.64
N LYS A 146 -5.16 -6.84 -13.67
CA LYS A 146 -6.58 -6.59 -13.51
C LYS A 146 -7.16 -5.60 -14.53
N THR A 147 -6.39 -4.59 -14.95
CA THR A 147 -6.91 -3.47 -15.74
C THR A 147 -6.41 -3.45 -17.17
N GLY A 148 -5.31 -4.14 -17.48
CA GLY A 148 -4.62 -4.01 -18.75
C GLY A 148 -4.07 -2.60 -19.06
N ASN A 149 -4.22 -1.66 -18.11
CA ASN A 149 -3.98 -0.23 -18.35
C ASN A 149 -2.76 0.30 -17.60
N LEU A 150 -1.64 0.35 -18.32
CA LEU A 150 -0.37 0.87 -17.81
C LEU A 150 -0.45 2.28 -17.28
N ARG A 151 -1.20 3.16 -17.96
CA ARG A 151 -1.33 4.56 -17.57
C ARG A 151 -2.06 4.70 -16.23
N GLN A 152 -3.03 3.82 -15.97
CA GLN A 152 -3.71 3.76 -14.69
C GLN A 152 -2.75 3.32 -13.57
N VAL A 153 -1.90 2.33 -13.82
CA VAL A 153 -0.85 1.88 -12.88
C VAL A 153 0.14 3.02 -12.61
N GLN A 154 0.62 3.70 -13.64
CA GLN A 154 1.51 4.85 -13.50
C GLN A 154 0.90 5.96 -12.66
N LYS A 155 -0.35 6.31 -12.92
CA LYS A 155 -1.07 7.35 -12.17
C LYS A 155 -1.26 6.94 -10.70
N GLN A 156 -1.67 5.70 -10.47
CA GLN A 156 -1.88 5.16 -9.11
C GLN A 156 -0.57 5.14 -8.31
N LEU A 157 0.52 4.69 -8.91
CA LEU A 157 1.80 4.62 -8.23
C LEU A 157 2.58 5.95 -8.28
N GLY A 158 2.25 6.87 -9.17
CA GLY A 158 2.96 8.14 -9.37
C GLY A 158 4.39 7.93 -9.87
N HIS A 159 4.54 7.05 -10.84
CA HIS A 159 5.82 6.88 -11.52
C HIS A 159 6.12 8.11 -12.38
N ALA A 160 7.29 8.70 -12.18
CA ALA A 160 7.73 9.89 -12.93
C ALA A 160 8.12 9.54 -14.37
N SER A 161 8.46 8.28 -14.64
CA SER A 161 8.86 7.80 -15.96
C SER A 161 8.05 6.57 -16.38
N PRO A 162 7.59 6.52 -17.65
CA PRO A 162 7.02 5.32 -18.25
C PRO A 162 7.97 4.11 -18.19
N ALA A 163 9.28 4.37 -18.34
CA ALA A 163 10.30 3.32 -18.28
C ALA A 163 10.31 2.56 -16.94
N THR A 164 10.04 3.23 -15.82
CA THR A 164 9.97 2.56 -14.51
C THR A 164 8.82 1.54 -14.45
N THR A 165 7.76 1.80 -15.18
CA THR A 165 6.63 0.86 -15.25
C THR A 165 6.86 -0.16 -16.36
N ALA A 166 7.47 0.23 -17.48
CA ALA A 166 7.82 -0.67 -18.58
C ALA A 166 8.80 -1.76 -18.13
N ASN A 167 9.77 -1.44 -17.28
CA ASN A 167 10.69 -2.44 -16.73
C ASN A 167 10.00 -3.48 -15.82
N MET A 168 8.80 -3.19 -15.30
CA MET A 168 7.98 -4.18 -14.61
C MET A 168 7.31 -5.17 -15.58
N TYR A 169 7.29 -4.85 -16.88
CA TYR A 169 6.77 -5.74 -17.94
C TYR A 169 7.81 -6.69 -18.49
N ALA A 170 9.09 -6.47 -18.22
CA ALA A 170 10.13 -7.43 -18.62
C ALA A 170 9.91 -8.83 -18.02
N ASP A 171 9.07 -8.91 -16.99
CA ASP A 171 8.67 -10.15 -16.32
C ASP A 171 7.35 -10.75 -16.84
N ILE A 172 6.79 -10.24 -17.97
CA ILE A 172 5.64 -10.87 -18.62
C ILE A 172 6.14 -12.17 -19.27
N SER A 173 5.62 -13.30 -18.78
CA SER A 173 5.97 -14.59 -19.34
C SER A 173 5.43 -14.72 -20.77
N PHE A 174 6.09 -15.57 -21.58
CA PHE A 174 5.58 -15.92 -22.93
C PHE A 174 4.14 -16.44 -22.88
N GLU A 175 3.77 -17.14 -21.82
CA GLU A 175 2.42 -17.65 -21.53
C GLU A 175 1.40 -16.52 -21.31
N ASP A 176 1.77 -15.46 -20.57
CA ASP A 176 0.94 -14.25 -20.38
C ASP A 176 0.72 -13.52 -21.73
N MET A 177 1.74 -13.47 -22.60
CA MET A 177 1.63 -12.91 -23.96
C MET A 177 0.72 -13.75 -24.84
N GLN A 178 0.86 -15.07 -24.79
CA GLN A 178 0.06 -16.01 -25.57
C GLN A 178 -1.41 -15.96 -25.16
N ASN A 179 -1.70 -15.90 -23.85
CA ASN A 179 -3.05 -15.71 -23.33
C ASN A 179 -3.67 -14.35 -23.70
N GLY A 180 -2.85 -13.31 -23.85
CA GLY A 180 -3.30 -11.99 -24.29
C GLY A 180 -3.66 -11.94 -25.79
N VAL A 181 -3.07 -12.81 -26.61
CA VAL A 181 -3.35 -12.92 -28.06
C VAL A 181 -4.47 -13.90 -28.33
N ASN A 182 -4.58 -14.97 -27.53
CA ASN A 182 -5.69 -15.92 -27.62
C ASN A 182 -7.00 -15.23 -27.20
N GLY A 183 -7.95 -15.16 -28.08
CA GLY A 183 -9.25 -14.52 -27.84
C GLY A 183 -9.39 -13.09 -28.38
N LEU A 184 -8.38 -12.54 -29.06
CA LEU A 184 -8.49 -11.23 -29.73
C LEU A 184 -9.58 -11.21 -30.81
N TYR A 185 -9.97 -12.36 -31.35
CA TYR A 185 -10.93 -12.51 -32.43
C TYR A 185 -12.24 -13.21 -31.99
N ASP A 186 -12.37 -13.59 -30.72
CA ASP A 186 -13.55 -14.30 -30.21
C ASP A 186 -14.67 -13.36 -29.69
N GLN A 187 -14.55 -12.05 -29.92
CA GLN A 187 -15.59 -11.07 -29.62
C GLN A 187 -16.25 -10.60 -30.93
N GLN A 188 -17.12 -11.42 -31.47
CA GLN A 188 -18.18 -11.01 -32.39
C GLN A 188 -19.54 -11.33 -31.80
#